data_eb65a0326f78e01ba6e22e7412e0c6d8
#
_entry.id   eb65a0326f78e01ba6e22e7412e0c6d8
#
_cell.length_a   1.000
_cell.length_b   1.000
_cell.length_c   1.000
_cell.angle_alpha   90.00
_cell.angle_beta   90.00
_cell.angle_gamma   90.00
#
_symmetry.space_group_name_H-M   'P 1'
#
loop_
_entity.id
_entity.type
_entity.pdbx_description
1 polymer ?
#
loop_
_entity_poly.entity_id
_entity_poly.type
_entity_poly.pdbx_seq_one_letter_code
_entity_poly.pdbx_strand_id
1 'polypeptide(L)'
;MDLKPSPERQILFDTLTKYFEKEYQLADRNTAAHSELGYSKEAWKEMRDLGILETLIDPELNGFGGTPLDITAVFEALGRGLVVEPFLETGLISTKLLAKGNDDQKNLVADLLENNALPTFCHSENDTDYRKSYVQTKLVSDKEGNFLVTGKKAMIKNAAGASHLIVTCRSDGDYADEEGITIACIPSSRTGIDIKSFSSIDGGRVSDIYLENVTVLKNEIIGKEGEGFKIVSEAIDFGILAICSEALGIMEKIKELTLEYLKTRKQFGVPIGKFQALQHRMAQLLVEIEQARSAVVNATINFFDAEERGSTISAAKFSIGKIGMLVAEESIQLHGGMGMTWEYDLGHYAKRLVLIDHEFGDEDFHLQKYIALQ
;
A
#
# COMPACT_ATOMS: atom_id res chain seq x y z
N MET A 1 -19.06 -18.42 -2.80
CA MET A 1 -18.75 -17.24 -3.60
C MET A 1 -17.98 -17.68 -4.84
N ASP A 2 -18.32 -17.21 -6.04
CA ASP A 2 -17.53 -17.52 -7.24
C ASP A 2 -16.27 -16.63 -7.19
N LEU A 3 -15.10 -17.27 -7.12
CA LEU A 3 -13.79 -16.58 -7.04
C LEU A 3 -13.21 -16.26 -8.43
N LYS A 4 -13.92 -16.62 -9.49
CA LYS A 4 -13.48 -16.25 -10.83
C LYS A 4 -13.64 -14.74 -11.00
N PRO A 5 -12.60 -14.05 -11.51
CA PRO A 5 -12.72 -12.63 -11.81
C PRO A 5 -13.88 -12.41 -12.78
N SER A 6 -14.65 -11.33 -12.59
CA SER A 6 -15.64 -10.94 -13.60
C SER A 6 -14.93 -10.63 -14.92
N PRO A 7 -15.63 -10.71 -16.08
CA PRO A 7 -15.03 -10.37 -17.36
C PRO A 7 -14.36 -8.99 -17.36
N GLU A 8 -14.95 -8.01 -16.69
CA GLU A 8 -14.44 -6.65 -16.59
C GLU A 8 -13.11 -6.61 -15.80
N ARG A 9 -13.02 -7.32 -14.66
CA ARG A 9 -11.79 -7.44 -13.87
C ARG A 9 -10.69 -8.15 -14.65
N GLN A 10 -11.03 -9.19 -15.39
CA GLN A 10 -10.06 -9.90 -16.23
C GLN A 10 -9.53 -8.99 -17.34
N ILE A 11 -10.40 -8.22 -18.01
CA ILE A 11 -10.00 -7.26 -19.04
C ILE A 11 -9.06 -6.20 -18.44
N LEU A 12 -9.40 -5.65 -17.27
CA LEU A 12 -8.55 -4.66 -16.59
C LEU A 12 -7.17 -5.26 -16.27
N PHE A 13 -7.14 -6.44 -15.63
CA PHE A 13 -5.90 -7.13 -15.28
C PHE A 13 -5.01 -7.39 -16.51
N ASP A 14 -5.60 -7.90 -17.60
CA ASP A 14 -4.89 -8.18 -18.85
C ASP A 14 -4.37 -6.88 -19.51
N THR A 15 -5.14 -5.79 -19.41
CA THR A 15 -4.76 -4.48 -19.94
C THR A 15 -3.58 -3.92 -19.15
N LEU A 16 -3.63 -3.94 -17.82
CA LEU A 16 -2.56 -3.49 -16.95
C LEU A 16 -1.29 -4.33 -17.13
N THR A 17 -1.43 -5.65 -17.22
CA THR A 17 -0.29 -6.54 -17.46
C THR A 17 0.41 -6.19 -18.78
N LYS A 18 -0.34 -5.97 -19.86
CA LYS A 18 0.23 -5.55 -21.15
C LYS A 18 0.89 -4.17 -21.08
N TYR A 19 0.31 -3.23 -20.35
CA TYR A 19 0.89 -1.90 -20.15
C TYR A 19 2.24 -2.01 -19.41
N PHE A 20 2.30 -2.76 -18.31
CA PHE A 20 3.54 -2.94 -17.54
C PHE A 20 4.64 -3.67 -18.33
N GLU A 21 4.26 -4.60 -19.21
CA GLU A 21 5.25 -5.31 -20.06
C GLU A 21 5.83 -4.44 -21.17
N LYS A 22 5.09 -3.45 -21.69
CA LYS A 22 5.46 -2.70 -22.89
C LYS A 22 5.88 -1.27 -22.60
N GLU A 23 5.11 -0.57 -21.76
CA GLU A 23 5.22 0.88 -21.60
C GLU A 23 5.87 1.28 -20.26
N TYR A 24 5.72 0.47 -19.21
CA TYR A 24 6.26 0.76 -17.87
C TYR A 24 7.50 -0.08 -17.58
N GLN A 25 8.62 0.31 -18.23
CA GLN A 25 9.88 -0.42 -18.07
C GLN A 25 10.56 -0.11 -16.73
N LEU A 26 11.24 -1.11 -16.14
CA LEU A 26 11.88 -0.96 -14.82
C LEU A 26 12.93 0.16 -14.81
N ALA A 27 13.63 0.42 -15.92
CA ALA A 27 14.61 1.50 -16.03
C ALA A 27 13.94 2.89 -15.89
N ASP A 28 12.78 3.09 -16.53
CA ASP A 28 12.00 4.33 -16.46
C ASP A 28 11.37 4.48 -15.07
N ARG A 29 10.80 3.39 -14.53
CA ARG A 29 10.33 3.31 -13.14
C ARG A 29 11.42 3.71 -12.14
N ASN A 30 12.64 3.17 -12.26
CA ASN A 30 13.73 3.49 -11.36
C ASN A 30 14.17 4.96 -11.49
N THR A 31 14.15 5.51 -12.70
CA THR A 31 14.41 6.94 -12.92
C THR A 31 13.37 7.80 -12.22
N ALA A 32 12.08 7.47 -12.38
CA ALA A 32 10.98 8.16 -11.72
C ALA A 32 11.04 8.04 -10.19
N ALA A 33 11.35 6.86 -9.67
CA ALA A 33 11.50 6.57 -8.25
C ALA A 33 12.60 7.42 -7.57
N HIS A 34 13.66 7.80 -8.30
CA HIS A 34 14.72 8.67 -7.80
C HIS A 34 14.45 10.17 -8.05
N SER A 35 13.34 10.52 -8.70
CA SER A 35 12.95 11.91 -8.89
C SER A 35 12.56 12.59 -7.57
N GLU A 36 12.37 13.90 -7.59
CA GLU A 36 11.94 14.67 -6.42
C GLU A 36 10.57 14.21 -5.88
N LEU A 37 9.66 13.83 -6.77
CA LEU A 37 8.33 13.31 -6.39
C LEU A 37 8.35 11.83 -6.00
N GLY A 38 9.28 11.04 -6.54
CA GLY A 38 9.37 9.60 -6.33
C GLY A 38 8.48 8.77 -7.26
N TYR A 39 7.84 9.39 -8.26
CA TYR A 39 7.02 8.73 -9.27
C TYR A 39 6.95 9.55 -10.55
N SER A 40 6.45 8.98 -11.66
CA SER A 40 6.23 9.68 -12.94
C SER A 40 4.82 10.26 -13.02
N LYS A 41 4.70 11.56 -13.28
CA LYS A 41 3.39 12.20 -13.54
C LYS A 41 2.74 11.67 -14.82
N GLU A 42 3.55 11.35 -15.81
CA GLU A 42 3.11 10.79 -17.08
C GLU A 42 2.54 9.38 -16.87
N ALA A 43 3.29 8.50 -16.19
CA ALA A 43 2.84 7.14 -15.88
C ALA A 43 1.59 7.16 -14.96
N TRP A 44 1.56 8.05 -13.97
CA TRP A 44 0.39 8.26 -13.13
C TRP A 44 -0.85 8.58 -13.96
N LYS A 45 -0.72 9.53 -14.93
CA LYS A 45 -1.81 9.90 -15.81
C LYS A 45 -2.24 8.74 -16.71
N GLU A 46 -1.28 8.07 -17.35
CA GLU A 46 -1.57 6.93 -18.23
C GLU A 46 -2.30 5.79 -17.50
N MET A 47 -1.81 5.40 -16.32
CA MET A 47 -2.43 4.35 -15.50
C MET A 47 -3.82 4.75 -15.00
N ARG A 48 -4.02 6.01 -14.65
CA ARG A 48 -5.33 6.55 -14.31
C ARG A 48 -6.27 6.48 -15.51
N ASP A 49 -5.82 6.90 -16.70
CA ASP A 49 -6.63 6.85 -17.94
C ASP A 49 -7.00 5.39 -18.35
N LEU A 50 -6.31 4.38 -17.78
CA LEU A 50 -6.69 2.96 -17.87
C LEU A 50 -7.80 2.54 -16.88
N GLY A 51 -8.28 3.43 -16.01
CA GLY A 51 -9.39 3.20 -15.09
C GLY A 51 -9.01 2.58 -13.74
N ILE A 52 -7.73 2.68 -13.33
CA ILE A 52 -7.28 2.13 -12.03
C ILE A 52 -7.97 2.84 -10.87
N LEU A 53 -8.02 4.18 -10.88
CA LEU A 53 -8.62 4.95 -9.78
C LEU A 53 -10.10 4.66 -9.65
N GLU A 54 -10.83 4.68 -10.76
CA GLU A 54 -12.26 4.40 -10.80
C GLU A 54 -12.56 3.00 -10.27
N THR A 55 -11.66 2.02 -10.50
CA THR A 55 -11.80 0.66 -9.98
C THR A 55 -11.56 0.59 -8.47
N LEU A 56 -10.75 1.49 -7.89
CA LEU A 56 -10.49 1.55 -6.45
C LEU A 56 -11.54 2.35 -5.67
N ILE A 57 -12.34 3.17 -6.35
CA ILE A 57 -13.29 4.11 -5.77
C ILE A 57 -14.71 3.55 -5.84
N ASP A 58 -15.48 3.80 -4.76
CA ASP A 58 -16.86 3.36 -4.66
C ASP A 58 -17.77 4.11 -5.66
N PRO A 59 -18.84 3.47 -6.17
CA PRO A 59 -19.76 4.11 -7.13
C PRO A 59 -20.42 5.40 -6.63
N GLU A 60 -20.59 5.54 -5.31
CA GLU A 60 -21.13 6.76 -4.69
C GLU A 60 -20.22 7.99 -4.86
N LEU A 61 -18.96 7.78 -5.20
CA LEU A 61 -17.94 8.80 -5.43
C LEU A 61 -17.46 8.83 -6.89
N ASN A 62 -18.31 8.44 -7.82
CA ASN A 62 -18.04 8.38 -9.27
C ASN A 62 -17.01 7.31 -9.68
N GLY A 63 -16.71 6.34 -8.81
CA GLY A 63 -15.99 5.13 -9.18
C GLY A 63 -16.93 4.06 -9.75
N PHE A 64 -16.40 2.89 -10.03
CA PHE A 64 -17.18 1.73 -10.46
C PHE A 64 -16.72 0.42 -9.78
N GLY A 65 -15.90 0.52 -8.74
CA GLY A 65 -15.33 -0.61 -8.02
C GLY A 65 -15.33 -0.43 -6.50
N GLY A 66 -14.15 -0.46 -5.91
CA GLY A 66 -13.92 -0.24 -4.48
C GLY A 66 -14.20 -1.46 -3.60
N THR A 67 -14.59 -2.60 -4.18
CA THR A 67 -14.78 -3.84 -3.42
C THR A 67 -13.42 -4.50 -3.11
N PRO A 68 -13.33 -5.37 -2.08
CA PRO A 68 -12.10 -6.12 -1.79
C PRO A 68 -11.57 -6.91 -3.00
N LEU A 69 -12.43 -7.45 -3.85
CA LEU A 69 -12.05 -8.16 -5.07
C LEU A 69 -11.44 -7.22 -6.13
N ASP A 70 -11.96 -6.00 -6.27
CA ASP A 70 -11.40 -5.00 -7.18
C ASP A 70 -10.02 -4.57 -6.71
N ILE A 71 -9.87 -4.29 -5.41
CA ILE A 71 -8.61 -3.91 -4.77
C ILE A 71 -7.56 -5.01 -4.96
N THR A 72 -7.93 -6.28 -4.70
CA THR A 72 -7.02 -7.43 -4.87
C THR A 72 -6.53 -7.54 -6.33
N ALA A 73 -7.44 -7.43 -7.31
CA ALA A 73 -7.09 -7.54 -8.71
C ALA A 73 -6.16 -6.40 -9.17
N VAL A 74 -6.48 -5.17 -8.78
CA VAL A 74 -5.65 -4.00 -9.12
C VAL A 74 -4.27 -4.10 -8.50
N PHE A 75 -4.17 -4.34 -7.19
CA PHE A 75 -2.88 -4.35 -6.50
C PHE A 75 -2.01 -5.55 -6.88
N GLU A 76 -2.58 -6.70 -7.23
CA GLU A 76 -1.81 -7.80 -7.80
C GLU A 76 -1.18 -7.39 -9.15
N ALA A 77 -1.91 -6.68 -10.01
CA ALA A 77 -1.36 -6.15 -11.26
C ALA A 77 -0.28 -5.09 -11.01
N LEU A 78 -0.50 -4.13 -10.08
CA LEU A 78 0.48 -3.11 -9.70
C LEU A 78 1.78 -3.75 -9.16
N GLY A 79 1.66 -4.81 -8.36
CA GLY A 79 2.80 -5.57 -7.85
C GLY A 79 3.63 -6.21 -8.96
N ARG A 80 2.98 -6.78 -9.98
CA ARG A 80 3.68 -7.33 -11.15
C ARG A 80 4.49 -6.27 -11.90
N GLY A 81 3.98 -5.03 -11.97
CA GLY A 81 4.67 -3.87 -12.56
C GLY A 81 5.68 -3.21 -11.64
N LEU A 82 5.74 -3.57 -10.37
CA LEU A 82 6.53 -2.88 -9.34
C LEU A 82 6.27 -1.36 -9.33
N VAL A 83 4.99 -0.97 -9.38
CA VAL A 83 4.52 0.41 -9.54
C VAL A 83 4.87 1.25 -8.30
N VAL A 84 5.33 2.50 -8.53
CA VAL A 84 5.66 3.46 -7.45
C VAL A 84 4.68 4.63 -7.36
N GLU A 85 3.79 4.76 -8.31
CA GLU A 85 2.74 5.77 -8.33
C GLU A 85 1.79 5.59 -7.14
N PRO A 86 1.20 6.69 -6.58
CA PRO A 86 0.58 6.72 -5.26
C PRO A 86 -0.84 6.10 -5.19
N PHE A 87 -1.02 4.89 -5.73
CA PHE A 87 -2.32 4.23 -5.72
C PHE A 87 -2.76 3.77 -4.32
N LEU A 88 -1.82 3.40 -3.44
CA LEU A 88 -2.16 2.93 -2.11
C LEU A 88 -2.65 4.08 -1.23
N GLU A 89 -1.80 5.07 -0.97
CA GLU A 89 -2.07 6.15 -0.02
C GLU A 89 -3.09 7.16 -0.57
N THR A 90 -2.96 7.52 -1.84
CA THR A 90 -3.80 8.53 -2.51
C THR A 90 -5.04 7.90 -3.12
N GLY A 91 -4.87 6.86 -3.92
CA GLY A 91 -5.97 6.25 -4.68
C GLY A 91 -6.91 5.42 -3.83
N LEU A 92 -6.41 4.70 -2.83
CA LEU A 92 -7.22 3.78 -2.01
C LEU A 92 -7.51 4.35 -0.61
N ILE A 93 -6.49 4.48 0.24
CA ILE A 93 -6.73 4.80 1.66
C ILE A 93 -7.35 6.18 1.80
N SER A 94 -6.83 7.20 1.12
CA SER A 94 -7.38 8.56 1.18
C SER A 94 -8.82 8.63 0.70
N THR A 95 -9.18 7.92 -0.36
CA THR A 95 -10.56 7.93 -0.88
C THR A 95 -11.54 7.25 0.06
N LYS A 96 -11.13 6.14 0.73
CA LYS A 96 -11.96 5.48 1.77
C LYS A 96 -12.19 6.40 2.97
N LEU A 97 -11.20 7.21 3.34
CA LEU A 97 -11.34 8.21 4.42
C LEU A 97 -12.25 9.37 3.99
N LEU A 98 -12.01 9.97 2.84
CA LEU A 98 -12.79 11.09 2.30
C LEU A 98 -14.25 10.73 2.08
N ALA A 99 -14.56 9.49 1.75
CA ALA A 99 -15.93 8.97 1.63
C ALA A 99 -16.77 9.15 2.91
N LYS A 100 -16.12 9.21 4.08
CA LYS A 100 -16.78 9.41 5.39
C LYS A 100 -16.87 10.88 5.79
N GLY A 101 -16.39 11.78 4.94
CA GLY A 101 -16.41 13.22 5.16
C GLY A 101 -17.67 13.92 4.68
N ASN A 102 -17.61 15.24 4.73
CA ASN A 102 -18.64 16.13 4.18
C ASN A 102 -18.53 16.27 2.65
N ASP A 103 -19.39 17.09 2.04
CA ASP A 103 -19.42 17.25 0.59
C ASP A 103 -18.11 17.85 0.02
N ASP A 104 -17.46 18.79 0.73
CA ASP A 104 -16.17 19.37 0.30
C ASP A 104 -15.08 18.28 0.24
N GLN A 105 -15.06 17.39 1.23
CA GLN A 105 -14.10 16.28 1.29
C GLN A 105 -14.41 15.20 0.24
N LYS A 106 -15.67 14.91 -0.03
CA LYS A 106 -16.06 14.02 -1.13
C LYS A 106 -15.73 14.61 -2.50
N ASN A 107 -15.83 15.93 -2.67
CA ASN A 107 -15.43 16.60 -3.90
C ASN A 107 -13.92 16.47 -4.18
N LEU A 108 -13.07 16.34 -3.15
CA LEU A 108 -11.65 16.03 -3.36
C LEU A 108 -11.42 14.69 -4.06
N VAL A 109 -12.36 13.74 -3.96
CA VAL A 109 -12.27 12.48 -4.72
C VAL A 109 -12.56 12.73 -6.20
N ALA A 110 -13.51 13.60 -6.53
CA ALA A 110 -13.74 14.03 -7.91
C ALA A 110 -12.54 14.80 -8.46
N ASP A 111 -11.95 15.71 -7.67
CA ASP A 111 -10.71 16.41 -8.05
C ASP A 111 -9.53 15.45 -8.26
N LEU A 112 -9.43 14.38 -7.49
CA LEU A 112 -8.44 13.32 -7.71
C LEU A 112 -8.66 12.62 -9.06
N LEU A 113 -9.90 12.25 -9.39
CA LEU A 113 -10.25 11.64 -10.67
C LEU A 113 -9.93 12.57 -11.85
N GLU A 114 -10.05 13.89 -11.68
CA GLU A 114 -9.69 14.91 -12.68
C GLU A 114 -8.19 15.29 -12.66
N ASN A 115 -7.39 14.72 -11.74
CA ASN A 115 -5.98 15.06 -11.51
C ASN A 115 -5.73 16.48 -11.00
N ASN A 116 -6.69 17.05 -10.29
CA ASN A 116 -6.59 18.40 -9.71
C ASN A 116 -6.15 18.34 -8.23
N ALA A 117 -6.29 17.19 -7.57
CA ALA A 117 -5.89 16.97 -6.19
C ALA A 117 -5.18 15.63 -6.01
N LEU A 118 -4.22 15.57 -5.06
CA LEU A 118 -3.51 14.36 -4.65
C LEU A 118 -3.49 14.31 -3.11
N PRO A 119 -4.57 13.85 -2.46
CA PRO A 119 -4.58 13.68 -1.02
C PRO A 119 -3.68 12.52 -0.60
N THR A 120 -3.01 12.62 0.55
CA THR A 120 -2.24 11.51 1.10
C THR A 120 -2.57 11.24 2.56
N PHE A 121 -2.55 9.98 2.95
CA PHE A 121 -2.83 9.54 4.32
C PHE A 121 -1.60 9.67 5.21
N CYS A 122 -1.74 10.38 6.34
CA CYS A 122 -0.68 10.71 7.28
C CYS A 122 -1.02 10.18 8.67
N HIS A 123 -0.73 8.91 8.92
CA HIS A 123 -1.04 8.25 10.19
C HIS A 123 0.20 7.87 10.98
N SER A 124 1.17 7.23 10.33
CA SER A 124 2.35 6.66 10.98
C SER A 124 3.13 7.70 11.80
N GLU A 125 3.57 7.30 12.98
CA GLU A 125 4.45 8.06 13.87
C GLU A 125 5.61 7.17 14.33
N ASN A 126 6.61 7.73 14.99
CA ASN A 126 7.70 6.92 15.55
C ASN A 126 7.21 6.12 16.77
N ASP A 127 7.82 4.98 17.00
CA ASP A 127 7.64 4.14 18.20
C ASP A 127 6.19 3.69 18.45
N THR A 128 5.42 3.42 17.39
CA THR A 128 4.00 3.07 17.48
C THR A 128 3.73 1.59 17.70
N ASP A 129 4.74 0.72 17.61
CA ASP A 129 4.61 -0.75 17.64
C ASP A 129 3.50 -1.24 16.68
N TYR A 130 3.32 -0.58 15.54
CA TYR A 130 2.29 -0.82 14.52
C TYR A 130 0.83 -0.70 15.00
N ARG A 131 0.59 -0.21 16.21
CA ARG A 131 -0.78 -0.07 16.75
C ARG A 131 -1.53 1.05 16.05
N LYS A 132 -2.69 0.72 15.46
CA LYS A 132 -3.55 1.68 14.74
C LYS A 132 -4.11 2.80 15.66
N SER A 133 -4.22 2.55 16.96
CA SER A 133 -4.69 3.54 17.92
C SER A 133 -3.60 4.47 18.43
N TYR A 134 -2.32 4.16 18.16
CA TYR A 134 -1.21 4.95 18.67
C TYR A 134 -1.04 6.26 17.89
N VAL A 135 -1.50 7.36 18.48
CA VAL A 135 -1.43 8.72 17.87
C VAL A 135 -1.01 9.71 18.93
N GLN A 136 0.16 10.33 18.77
CA GLN A 136 0.70 11.36 19.65
C GLN A 136 0.48 12.80 19.10
N THR A 137 0.28 12.95 17.79
CA THR A 137 -0.03 14.24 17.16
C THR A 137 -1.30 14.82 17.78
N LYS A 138 -1.19 15.97 18.44
CA LYS A 138 -2.28 16.56 19.24
C LYS A 138 -3.14 17.49 18.40
N LEU A 139 -4.44 17.46 18.68
CA LEU A 139 -5.45 18.39 18.19
C LEU A 139 -6.05 19.13 19.39
N VAL A 140 -5.92 20.43 19.45
CA VAL A 140 -6.42 21.24 20.57
C VAL A 140 -7.33 22.33 20.03
N SER A 141 -8.51 22.53 20.63
CA SER A 141 -9.42 23.62 20.26
C SER A 141 -8.77 24.99 20.52
N ASP A 142 -8.91 25.90 19.58
CA ASP A 142 -8.50 27.29 19.74
C ASP A 142 -9.63 28.15 20.36
N LYS A 143 -9.38 29.45 20.56
CA LYS A 143 -10.36 30.38 21.12
C LYS A 143 -11.48 30.78 20.17
N GLU A 144 -11.28 30.51 18.86
CA GLU A 144 -12.22 30.88 17.79
C GLU A 144 -13.13 29.71 17.43
N GLY A 145 -12.89 28.54 18.06
CA GLY A 145 -13.67 27.31 17.83
C GLY A 145 -13.17 26.50 16.64
N ASN A 146 -11.98 26.77 16.11
CA ASN A 146 -11.21 25.91 15.24
C ASN A 146 -10.24 25.07 16.08
N PHE A 147 -9.31 24.39 15.44
CA PHE A 147 -8.33 23.54 16.09
C PHE A 147 -6.90 23.91 15.68
N LEU A 148 -5.95 23.56 16.52
CA LEU A 148 -4.52 23.61 16.26
C LEU A 148 -3.94 22.20 16.32
N VAL A 149 -3.23 21.80 15.26
CA VAL A 149 -2.52 20.51 15.21
C VAL A 149 -1.04 20.73 15.45
N THR A 150 -0.46 19.93 16.37
CA THR A 150 0.97 19.93 16.65
C THR A 150 1.45 18.50 16.83
N GLY A 151 2.53 18.12 16.12
CA GLY A 151 3.11 16.79 16.20
C GLY A 151 4.01 16.45 15.02
N LYS A 152 4.28 15.15 14.87
CA LYS A 152 5.12 14.64 13.79
C LYS A 152 4.51 13.38 13.20
N LYS A 153 4.43 13.31 11.88
CA LYS A 153 4.17 12.06 11.15
C LYS A 153 5.45 11.57 10.49
N ALA A 154 5.64 10.27 10.47
CA ALA A 154 6.89 9.65 10.02
C ALA A 154 6.65 8.64 8.89
N MET A 155 7.59 8.54 7.96
CA MET A 155 7.58 7.55 6.87
C MET A 155 6.33 7.64 5.96
N ILE A 156 5.79 8.84 5.77
CA ILE A 156 4.61 9.07 4.94
C ILE A 156 5.00 9.03 3.46
N LYS A 157 4.41 8.11 2.70
CA LYS A 157 4.61 8.02 1.26
C LYS A 157 3.89 9.15 0.54
N ASN A 158 4.47 9.64 -0.56
CA ASN A 158 3.91 10.66 -1.46
C ASN A 158 3.56 12.02 -0.84
N ALA A 159 4.02 12.33 0.37
CA ALA A 159 3.73 13.61 1.00
C ALA A 159 4.35 14.81 0.24
N ALA A 160 5.49 14.62 -0.43
CA ALA A 160 6.15 15.69 -1.20
C ALA A 160 5.30 16.25 -2.34
N GLY A 161 4.47 15.40 -2.96
CA GLY A 161 3.57 15.78 -4.06
C GLY A 161 2.12 16.00 -3.64
N ALA A 162 1.81 15.84 -2.36
CA ALA A 162 0.43 15.88 -1.88
C ALA A 162 -0.15 17.30 -1.92
N SER A 163 -1.39 17.42 -2.40
CA SER A 163 -2.18 18.65 -2.30
C SER A 163 -2.84 18.81 -0.92
N HIS A 164 -3.25 17.69 -0.33
CA HIS A 164 -3.89 17.61 0.99
C HIS A 164 -3.26 16.49 1.82
N LEU A 165 -3.17 16.74 3.12
CA LEU A 165 -2.74 15.77 4.12
C LEU A 165 -3.97 15.34 4.94
N ILE A 166 -4.24 14.03 4.97
CA ILE A 166 -5.28 13.46 5.83
C ILE A 166 -4.59 12.95 7.09
N VAL A 167 -4.60 13.78 8.13
CA VAL A 167 -3.81 13.59 9.35
C VAL A 167 -4.67 13.02 10.47
N THR A 168 -4.23 11.93 11.09
CA THR A 168 -4.82 11.44 12.34
C THR A 168 -4.23 12.21 13.52
N CYS A 169 -5.10 12.68 14.42
CA CYS A 169 -4.73 13.50 15.56
C CYS A 169 -5.39 12.95 16.84
N ARG A 170 -4.80 13.24 17.99
CA ARG A 170 -5.32 12.95 19.32
C ARG A 170 -6.02 14.19 19.86
N SER A 171 -7.34 14.14 20.00
CA SER A 171 -8.15 15.24 20.59
C SER A 171 -8.46 14.99 22.06
N ASP A 172 -8.46 13.73 22.53
CA ASP A 172 -8.74 13.35 23.93
C ASP A 172 -8.11 11.98 24.25
N GLY A 173 -8.02 11.63 25.52
CA GLY A 173 -7.48 10.35 26.01
C GLY A 173 -5.97 10.20 25.88
N ASP A 174 -5.48 8.99 26.18
CA ASP A 174 -4.06 8.64 26.04
C ASP A 174 -3.73 8.27 24.60
N TYR A 175 -2.44 8.38 24.23
CA TYR A 175 -1.97 8.17 22.87
C TYR A 175 -2.21 6.76 22.30
N ALA A 176 -2.50 5.77 23.14
CA ALA A 176 -2.79 4.39 22.75
C ALA A 176 -4.29 4.04 22.75
N ASP A 177 -5.16 4.95 23.20
CA ASP A 177 -6.60 4.72 23.27
C ASP A 177 -7.23 4.70 21.87
N GLU A 178 -8.27 3.90 21.69
CA GLU A 178 -9.08 3.89 20.46
C GLU A 178 -9.99 5.10 20.38
N GLU A 179 -10.52 5.57 21.51
CA GLU A 179 -11.31 6.80 21.60
C GLU A 179 -10.39 8.04 21.55
N GLY A 180 -10.93 9.16 21.13
CA GLY A 180 -10.21 10.44 21.06
C GLY A 180 -9.32 10.62 19.82
N ILE A 181 -9.42 9.76 18.81
CA ILE A 181 -8.78 9.96 17.51
C ILE A 181 -9.68 10.79 16.60
N THR A 182 -9.11 11.87 16.04
CA THR A 182 -9.77 12.75 15.08
C THR A 182 -8.99 12.75 13.78
N ILE A 183 -9.70 12.84 12.65
CA ILE A 183 -9.10 12.88 11.33
C ILE A 183 -9.28 14.27 10.74
N ALA A 184 -8.18 14.92 10.36
CA ALA A 184 -8.19 16.25 9.73
C ALA A 184 -7.70 16.17 8.29
N CYS A 185 -8.43 16.76 7.33
CA CYS A 185 -8.02 16.91 5.94
C CYS A 185 -7.62 18.35 5.68
N ILE A 186 -6.32 18.61 5.55
CA ILE A 186 -5.76 19.95 5.46
C ILE A 186 -4.94 20.14 4.18
N PRO A 187 -4.98 21.33 3.54
CA PRO A 187 -4.07 21.65 2.43
C PRO A 187 -2.60 21.55 2.87
N SER A 188 -1.77 20.88 2.08
CA SER A 188 -0.34 20.70 2.40
C SER A 188 0.46 22.00 2.42
N SER A 189 -0.05 23.06 1.78
CA SER A 189 0.55 24.39 1.74
C SER A 189 0.27 25.25 2.99
N ARG A 190 -0.47 24.71 3.97
CA ARG A 190 -0.84 25.47 5.17
C ARG A 190 0.38 25.83 6.01
N THR A 191 0.39 27.06 6.56
CA THR A 191 1.45 27.53 7.45
C THR A 191 1.61 26.61 8.66
N GLY A 192 2.86 26.32 9.03
CA GLY A 192 3.20 25.41 10.15
C GLY A 192 3.44 23.97 9.72
N ILE A 193 3.36 23.66 8.42
CA ILE A 193 3.70 22.33 7.85
C ILE A 193 5.09 22.38 7.24
N ASP A 194 5.98 21.48 7.68
CA ASP A 194 7.31 21.25 7.08
C ASP A 194 7.42 19.76 6.68
N ILE A 195 7.72 19.51 5.39
CA ILE A 195 7.81 18.14 4.82
C ILE A 195 9.26 17.87 4.43
N LYS A 196 9.86 16.86 5.06
CA LYS A 196 11.24 16.41 4.75
C LYS A 196 11.23 15.05 4.10
N SER A 197 11.55 15.02 2.81
CA SER A 197 11.50 13.81 2.00
C SER A 197 12.85 13.19 1.81
N PHE A 198 12.88 11.85 1.79
CA PHE A 198 14.07 11.03 1.53
C PHE A 198 13.71 9.78 0.71
N SER A 199 14.71 9.16 0.11
CA SER A 199 14.52 7.99 -0.74
C SER A 199 14.27 6.74 0.08
N SER A 200 13.32 5.90 -0.35
CA SER A 200 13.09 4.56 0.19
C SER A 200 13.98 3.52 -0.49
N ILE A 201 14.24 2.40 0.18
CA ILE A 201 15.12 1.32 -0.33
C ILE A 201 14.50 0.57 -1.51
N ASP A 202 13.18 0.51 -1.59
CA ASP A 202 12.42 -0.12 -2.68
C ASP A 202 12.17 0.81 -3.87
N GLY A 203 12.67 2.02 -3.78
CA GLY A 203 12.39 3.13 -4.69
C GLY A 203 11.21 3.98 -4.21
N GLY A 204 11.01 5.12 -4.86
CA GLY A 204 10.04 6.10 -4.42
C GLY A 204 10.54 6.96 -3.25
N ARG A 205 9.64 7.73 -2.66
CA ARG A 205 9.97 8.65 -1.57
C ARG A 205 9.02 8.49 -0.40
N VAL A 206 9.59 8.67 0.78
CA VAL A 206 8.88 8.80 2.04
C VAL A 206 9.25 10.12 2.70
N SER A 207 8.40 10.60 3.60
CA SER A 207 8.61 11.91 4.23
C SER A 207 8.28 11.87 5.71
N ASP A 208 9.04 12.64 6.47
CA ASP A 208 8.66 13.09 7.80
C ASP A 208 7.92 14.41 7.67
N ILE A 209 6.77 14.55 8.33
CA ILE A 209 5.93 15.75 8.33
C ILE A 209 5.91 16.33 9.73
N TYR A 210 6.39 17.55 9.87
CA TYR A 210 6.36 18.31 11.11
C TYR A 210 5.19 19.29 11.07
N LEU A 211 4.38 19.29 12.12
CA LEU A 211 3.19 20.09 12.27
C LEU A 211 3.37 20.99 13.51
N GLU A 212 3.41 22.31 13.30
CA GLU A 212 3.60 23.27 14.38
C GLU A 212 2.44 24.28 14.40
N ASN A 213 1.51 24.12 15.35
CA ASN A 213 0.32 24.93 15.52
C ASN A 213 -0.45 25.16 14.20
N VAL A 214 -0.61 24.10 13.41
CA VAL A 214 -1.32 24.14 12.12
C VAL A 214 -2.81 24.32 12.38
N THR A 215 -3.38 25.41 11.88
CA THR A 215 -4.84 25.67 12.02
C THR A 215 -5.64 24.66 11.22
N VAL A 216 -6.66 24.06 11.84
CA VAL A 216 -7.64 23.15 11.22
C VAL A 216 -9.02 23.71 11.44
N LEU A 217 -9.77 23.90 10.38
CA LEU A 217 -11.15 24.40 10.45
C LEU A 217 -12.11 23.26 10.81
N LYS A 218 -13.27 23.56 11.39
CA LYS A 218 -14.27 22.56 11.77
C LYS A 218 -14.73 21.71 10.60
N ASN A 219 -14.90 22.31 9.42
CA ASN A 219 -15.31 21.59 8.21
C ASN A 219 -14.20 20.75 7.58
N GLU A 220 -12.95 20.83 8.09
CA GLU A 220 -11.83 20.00 7.66
C GLU A 220 -11.72 18.70 8.47
N ILE A 221 -12.56 18.51 9.50
CA ILE A 221 -12.64 17.25 10.23
C ILE A 221 -13.44 16.23 9.42
N ILE A 222 -12.88 15.04 9.23
CA ILE A 222 -13.56 13.91 8.61
C ILE A 222 -14.31 13.14 9.70
N GLY A 223 -15.62 13.01 9.55
CA GLY A 223 -16.48 12.39 10.56
C GLY A 223 -16.71 13.32 11.76
N LYS A 224 -16.55 12.82 12.97
CA LYS A 224 -16.69 13.57 14.21
C LYS A 224 -15.42 13.58 15.04
N GLU A 225 -15.21 14.67 15.77
CA GLU A 225 -14.10 14.79 16.73
C GLU A 225 -14.13 13.63 17.72
N GLY A 226 -12.97 12.98 17.94
CA GLY A 226 -12.78 11.87 18.85
C GLY A 226 -13.29 10.49 18.39
N GLU A 227 -14.06 10.42 17.28
CA GLU A 227 -14.68 9.18 16.79
C GLU A 227 -14.00 8.58 15.55
N GLY A 228 -12.77 9.01 15.21
CA GLY A 228 -12.09 8.65 13.95
C GLY A 228 -11.52 7.24 13.90
N PHE A 229 -11.32 6.56 15.03
CA PHE A 229 -10.59 5.27 15.07
C PHE A 229 -11.16 4.21 14.15
N LYS A 230 -12.49 4.01 14.17
CA LYS A 230 -13.15 2.98 13.33
C LYS A 230 -12.94 3.24 11.85
N ILE A 231 -13.01 4.51 11.45
CA ILE A 231 -12.82 4.95 10.05
C ILE A 231 -11.37 4.67 9.62
N VAL A 232 -10.40 5.08 10.44
CA VAL A 232 -8.96 4.84 10.21
C VAL A 232 -8.65 3.35 10.17
N SER A 233 -9.17 2.59 11.14
CA SER A 233 -8.91 1.15 11.23
C SER A 233 -9.41 0.40 9.99
N GLU A 234 -10.60 0.74 9.49
CA GLU A 234 -11.15 0.13 8.27
C GLU A 234 -10.33 0.53 7.03
N ALA A 235 -9.94 1.80 6.90
CA ALA A 235 -9.11 2.27 5.80
C ALA A 235 -7.72 1.60 5.79
N ILE A 236 -7.11 1.38 6.96
CA ILE A 236 -5.86 0.62 7.09
C ILE A 236 -6.07 -0.86 6.72
N ASP A 237 -7.21 -1.47 7.07
CA ASP A 237 -7.50 -2.86 6.68
C ASP A 237 -7.58 -3.01 5.15
N PHE A 238 -8.16 -2.05 4.44
CA PHE A 238 -8.09 -1.98 2.97
C PHE A 238 -6.63 -1.84 2.48
N GLY A 239 -5.84 -1.00 3.14
CA GLY A 239 -4.41 -0.86 2.84
C GLY A 239 -3.62 -2.15 3.03
N ILE A 240 -3.88 -2.91 4.11
CA ILE A 240 -3.23 -4.21 4.37
C ILE A 240 -3.61 -5.22 3.28
N LEU A 241 -4.90 -5.31 2.92
CA LEU A 241 -5.34 -6.18 1.83
C LEU A 241 -4.65 -5.83 0.50
N ALA A 242 -4.53 -4.53 0.22
CA ALA A 242 -3.88 -4.02 -0.98
C ALA A 242 -2.40 -4.43 -1.07
N ILE A 243 -1.61 -4.19 0.01
CA ILE A 243 -0.17 -4.55 -0.01
C ILE A 243 0.04 -6.07 0.01
N CYS A 244 -0.86 -6.85 0.62
CA CYS A 244 -0.82 -8.31 0.53
C CYS A 244 -1.05 -8.79 -0.92
N SER A 245 -1.93 -8.13 -1.64
CA SER A 245 -2.20 -8.42 -3.05
C SER A 245 -1.06 -7.96 -3.95
N GLU A 246 -0.46 -6.79 -3.69
CA GLU A 246 0.76 -6.31 -4.33
C GLU A 246 1.89 -7.34 -4.19
N ALA A 247 2.10 -7.86 -2.97
CA ALA A 247 3.11 -8.88 -2.72
C ALA A 247 2.88 -10.16 -3.53
N LEU A 248 1.62 -10.60 -3.72
CA LEU A 248 1.33 -11.73 -4.61
C LEU A 248 1.77 -11.45 -6.05
N GLY A 249 1.47 -10.26 -6.57
CA GLY A 249 1.91 -9.86 -7.91
C GLY A 249 3.43 -9.86 -8.06
N ILE A 250 4.14 -9.36 -7.05
CA ILE A 250 5.59 -9.39 -6.98
C ILE A 250 6.13 -10.83 -6.95
N MET A 251 5.57 -11.70 -6.11
CA MET A 251 5.98 -13.11 -6.00
C MET A 251 5.78 -13.84 -7.34
N GLU A 252 4.67 -13.60 -8.04
CA GLU A 252 4.40 -14.15 -9.37
C GLU A 252 5.48 -13.71 -10.37
N LYS A 253 5.86 -12.43 -10.36
CA LYS A 253 6.90 -11.92 -11.25
C LYS A 253 8.28 -12.51 -10.92
N ILE A 254 8.64 -12.59 -9.63
CA ILE A 254 9.87 -13.26 -9.18
C ILE A 254 9.90 -14.72 -9.62
N LYS A 255 8.78 -15.43 -9.49
CA LYS A 255 8.63 -16.82 -9.96
C LYS A 255 8.95 -16.95 -11.45
N GLU A 256 8.37 -16.07 -12.28
CA GLU A 256 8.60 -16.06 -13.72
C GLU A 256 10.08 -15.79 -14.07
N LEU A 257 10.69 -14.77 -13.49
CA LEU A 257 12.10 -14.43 -13.67
C LEU A 257 13.01 -15.59 -13.26
N THR A 258 12.71 -16.24 -12.14
CA THR A 258 13.51 -17.37 -11.63
C THR A 258 13.39 -18.59 -12.51
N LEU A 259 12.18 -18.94 -12.96
CA LEU A 259 11.96 -20.06 -13.89
C LEU A 259 12.68 -19.84 -15.23
N GLU A 260 12.62 -18.62 -15.76
CA GLU A 260 13.31 -18.29 -17.02
C GLU A 260 14.83 -18.38 -16.85
N TYR A 261 15.37 -17.85 -15.75
CA TYR A 261 16.79 -17.96 -15.45
C TYR A 261 17.26 -19.42 -15.33
N LEU A 262 16.52 -20.27 -14.60
CA LEU A 262 16.84 -21.68 -14.45
C LEU A 262 16.81 -22.45 -15.78
N LYS A 263 15.94 -22.06 -16.71
CA LYS A 263 15.83 -22.66 -18.05
C LYS A 263 16.94 -22.20 -19.00
N THR A 264 17.41 -20.96 -18.89
CA THR A 264 18.32 -20.35 -19.86
C THR A 264 19.78 -20.39 -19.41
N ARG A 265 20.06 -20.23 -18.10
CA ARG A 265 21.42 -20.26 -17.55
C ARG A 265 22.05 -21.64 -17.67
N LYS A 266 23.21 -21.73 -18.34
CA LYS A 266 23.95 -22.99 -18.51
C LYS A 266 25.18 -23.04 -17.61
N GLN A 267 25.35 -24.16 -16.95
CA GLN A 267 26.57 -24.55 -16.24
C GLN A 267 26.78 -26.06 -16.42
N PHE A 268 28.02 -26.52 -16.40
CA PHE A 268 28.37 -27.93 -16.61
C PHE A 268 27.77 -28.52 -17.91
N GLY A 269 27.63 -27.68 -18.94
CA GLY A 269 27.13 -28.08 -20.27
C GLY A 269 25.60 -28.19 -20.42
N VAL A 270 24.82 -27.94 -19.35
CA VAL A 270 23.36 -28.04 -19.36
C VAL A 270 22.70 -26.81 -18.70
N PRO A 271 21.42 -26.51 -18.99
CA PRO A 271 20.65 -25.57 -18.18
C PRO A 271 20.62 -25.98 -16.72
N ILE A 272 20.80 -25.00 -15.80
CA ILE A 272 20.91 -25.30 -14.36
C ILE A 272 19.59 -25.86 -13.78
N GLY A 273 18.43 -25.54 -14.39
CA GLY A 273 17.14 -26.11 -14.02
C GLY A 273 17.02 -27.62 -14.25
N LYS A 274 18.01 -28.30 -14.85
CA LYS A 274 18.05 -29.75 -14.91
C LYS A 274 18.54 -30.41 -13.62
N PHE A 275 19.14 -29.67 -12.70
CA PHE A 275 19.60 -30.20 -11.42
C PHE A 275 18.42 -30.35 -10.44
N GLN A 276 18.21 -31.54 -9.93
CA GLN A 276 17.10 -31.87 -9.03
C GLN A 276 17.06 -30.97 -7.78
N ALA A 277 18.22 -30.61 -7.22
CA ALA A 277 18.29 -29.72 -6.06
C ALA A 277 17.61 -28.36 -6.31
N LEU A 278 17.77 -27.80 -7.53
CA LEU A 278 17.14 -26.52 -7.90
C LEU A 278 15.65 -26.70 -8.23
N GLN A 279 15.28 -27.86 -8.82
CA GLN A 279 13.88 -28.18 -9.08
C GLN A 279 13.07 -28.32 -7.78
N HIS A 280 13.63 -28.96 -6.75
CA HIS A 280 12.97 -29.12 -5.45
C HIS A 280 12.79 -27.76 -4.76
N ARG A 281 13.80 -26.90 -4.78
CA ARG A 281 13.69 -25.53 -4.23
C ARG A 281 12.61 -24.72 -4.96
N MET A 282 12.59 -24.78 -6.29
CA MET A 282 11.57 -24.09 -7.08
C MET A 282 10.16 -24.65 -6.82
N ALA A 283 10.01 -25.97 -6.69
CA ALA A 283 8.74 -26.59 -6.35
C ALA A 283 8.24 -26.14 -4.96
N GLN A 284 9.14 -26.03 -3.98
CA GLN A 284 8.81 -25.49 -2.66
C GLN A 284 8.32 -24.04 -2.74
N LEU A 285 9.03 -23.17 -3.50
CA LEU A 285 8.59 -21.79 -3.70
C LEU A 285 7.17 -21.70 -4.29
N LEU A 286 6.84 -22.57 -5.27
CA LEU A 286 5.50 -22.58 -5.85
C LEU A 286 4.43 -22.92 -4.82
N VAL A 287 4.69 -23.90 -3.94
CA VAL A 287 3.75 -24.28 -2.88
C VAL A 287 3.54 -23.12 -1.90
N GLU A 288 4.60 -22.45 -1.49
CA GLU A 288 4.53 -21.31 -0.55
C GLU A 288 3.75 -20.12 -1.17
N ILE A 289 4.00 -19.79 -2.43
CA ILE A 289 3.25 -18.74 -3.14
C ILE A 289 1.75 -19.05 -3.18
N GLU A 290 1.37 -20.30 -3.45
CA GLU A 290 -0.04 -20.72 -3.44
C GLU A 290 -0.66 -20.69 -2.04
N GLN A 291 0.10 -20.94 -0.97
CA GLN A 291 -0.36 -20.74 0.41
C GLN A 291 -0.61 -19.27 0.69
N ALA A 292 0.31 -18.37 0.31
CA ALA A 292 0.13 -16.93 0.45
C ALA A 292 -1.12 -16.46 -0.31
N ARG A 293 -1.32 -16.91 -1.54
CA ARG A 293 -2.52 -16.63 -2.33
C ARG A 293 -3.79 -17.07 -1.63
N SER A 294 -3.81 -18.27 -1.08
CA SER A 294 -4.96 -18.79 -0.35
C SER A 294 -5.32 -17.94 0.88
N ALA A 295 -4.31 -17.45 1.60
CA ALA A 295 -4.52 -16.56 2.74
C ALA A 295 -5.10 -15.21 2.33
N VAL A 296 -4.59 -14.59 1.24
CA VAL A 296 -5.13 -13.32 0.71
C VAL A 296 -6.55 -13.49 0.20
N VAL A 297 -6.86 -14.58 -0.51
CA VAL A 297 -8.21 -14.90 -0.96
C VAL A 297 -9.17 -15.03 0.21
N ASN A 298 -8.76 -15.70 1.29
CA ASN A 298 -9.58 -15.82 2.50
C ASN A 298 -9.85 -14.45 3.14
N ALA A 299 -8.86 -13.59 3.26
CA ALA A 299 -9.04 -12.21 3.76
C ALA A 299 -9.96 -11.39 2.85
N THR A 300 -9.86 -11.55 1.52
CA THR A 300 -10.71 -10.87 0.55
C THR A 300 -12.18 -11.24 0.70
N ILE A 301 -12.47 -12.54 0.86
CA ILE A 301 -13.84 -13.06 0.99
C ILE A 301 -14.50 -12.59 2.29
N ASN A 302 -13.76 -12.59 3.39
CA ASN A 302 -14.26 -12.28 4.73
C ASN A 302 -14.09 -10.81 5.11
N PHE A 303 -13.69 -9.94 4.17
CA PHE A 303 -13.38 -8.55 4.47
C PHE A 303 -14.54 -7.76 5.10
N PHE A 304 -15.77 -8.00 4.67
CA PHE A 304 -16.96 -7.33 5.21
C PHE A 304 -17.61 -8.07 6.38
N ASP A 305 -17.09 -9.23 6.75
CA ASP A 305 -17.51 -9.92 7.96
C ASP A 305 -16.80 -9.29 9.18
N ALA A 306 -17.58 -8.69 10.07
CA ALA A 306 -17.04 -7.94 11.20
C ALA A 306 -16.29 -8.83 12.21
N GLU A 307 -16.66 -10.10 12.32
CA GLU A 307 -16.05 -11.07 13.24
C GLU A 307 -14.75 -11.65 12.64
N GLU A 308 -14.76 -11.94 11.36
CA GLU A 308 -13.67 -12.63 10.67
C GLU A 308 -12.61 -11.68 10.06
N ARG A 309 -12.96 -10.44 9.74
CA ARG A 309 -12.06 -9.49 9.07
C ARG A 309 -10.71 -9.36 9.76
N GLY A 310 -10.72 -9.11 11.07
CA GLY A 310 -9.50 -8.86 11.82
C GLY A 310 -8.54 -10.05 11.81
N SER A 311 -9.08 -11.27 12.02
CA SER A 311 -8.31 -12.51 12.04
C SER A 311 -7.78 -12.88 10.66
N THR A 312 -8.62 -12.84 9.63
CA THR A 312 -8.24 -13.21 8.25
C THR A 312 -7.23 -12.26 7.63
N ILE A 313 -7.35 -10.94 7.85
CA ILE A 313 -6.36 -9.94 7.41
C ILE A 313 -5.02 -10.17 8.14
N SER A 314 -5.03 -10.45 9.45
CA SER A 314 -3.80 -10.70 10.19
C SER A 314 -3.13 -12.00 9.74
N ALA A 315 -3.90 -13.06 9.48
CA ALA A 315 -3.38 -14.30 8.92
C ALA A 315 -2.77 -14.11 7.52
N ALA A 316 -3.42 -13.31 6.66
CA ALA A 316 -2.89 -12.98 5.34
C ALA A 316 -1.58 -12.20 5.43
N LYS A 317 -1.52 -11.14 6.25
CA LYS A 317 -0.32 -10.29 6.38
C LYS A 317 0.85 -11.07 6.99
N PHE A 318 0.61 -11.91 8.02
CA PHE A 318 1.60 -12.86 8.54
C PHE A 318 2.15 -13.78 7.45
N SER A 319 1.26 -14.40 6.66
CA SER A 319 1.66 -15.30 5.59
C SER A 319 2.48 -14.59 4.51
N ILE A 320 2.08 -13.37 4.14
CA ILE A 320 2.78 -12.53 3.16
C ILE A 320 4.16 -12.13 3.66
N GLY A 321 4.32 -11.70 4.91
CA GLY A 321 5.62 -11.34 5.48
C GLY A 321 6.58 -12.52 5.44
N LYS A 322 6.18 -13.64 6.03
CA LYS A 322 6.97 -14.86 6.10
C LYS A 322 7.33 -15.43 4.73
N ILE A 323 6.33 -15.58 3.85
CA ILE A 323 6.54 -16.19 2.53
C ILE A 323 7.27 -15.22 1.60
N GLY A 324 6.98 -13.91 1.68
CA GLY A 324 7.67 -12.88 0.92
C GLY A 324 9.17 -12.86 1.17
N MET A 325 9.60 -12.94 2.44
CA MET A 325 11.00 -13.06 2.80
C MET A 325 11.62 -14.33 2.20
N LEU A 326 10.96 -15.49 2.36
CA LEU A 326 11.42 -16.76 1.78
C LEU A 326 11.57 -16.67 0.25
N VAL A 327 10.60 -16.11 -0.45
CA VAL A 327 10.62 -15.96 -1.92
C VAL A 327 11.75 -15.04 -2.34
N ALA A 328 11.99 -13.94 -1.64
CA ALA A 328 13.10 -13.02 -1.92
C ALA A 328 14.45 -13.71 -1.76
N GLU A 329 14.69 -14.37 -0.63
CA GLU A 329 15.96 -15.05 -0.33
C GLU A 329 16.23 -16.22 -1.28
N GLU A 330 15.25 -17.11 -1.48
CA GLU A 330 15.41 -18.29 -2.31
C GLU A 330 15.60 -17.94 -3.80
N SER A 331 14.90 -16.93 -4.31
CA SER A 331 15.07 -16.51 -5.69
C SER A 331 16.42 -15.86 -5.93
N ILE A 332 16.92 -15.01 -5.02
CA ILE A 332 18.27 -14.47 -5.09
C ILE A 332 19.29 -15.62 -5.06
N GLN A 333 19.13 -16.61 -4.17
CA GLN A 333 20.01 -17.75 -4.08
C GLN A 333 20.02 -18.60 -5.37
N LEU A 334 18.86 -18.77 -6.01
CA LEU A 334 18.71 -19.53 -7.28
C LEU A 334 19.39 -18.79 -8.46
N HIS A 335 19.47 -17.46 -8.43
CA HIS A 335 20.18 -16.65 -9.43
C HIS A 335 21.67 -16.51 -9.11
N GLY A 336 22.08 -16.72 -7.85
CA GLY A 336 23.42 -16.44 -7.39
C GLY A 336 23.79 -14.96 -7.53
N GLY A 337 25.05 -14.65 -7.86
CA GLY A 337 25.53 -13.26 -7.94
C GLY A 337 24.71 -12.35 -8.87
N MET A 338 24.08 -12.89 -9.93
CA MET A 338 23.21 -12.12 -10.82
C MET A 338 21.99 -11.54 -10.11
N GLY A 339 21.40 -12.26 -9.17
CA GLY A 339 20.22 -11.81 -8.43
C GLY A 339 20.46 -10.60 -7.54
N MET A 340 21.72 -10.23 -7.30
CA MET A 340 22.11 -9.08 -6.48
C MET A 340 22.61 -7.88 -7.30
N THR A 341 22.67 -7.98 -8.63
CA THR A 341 23.13 -6.87 -9.47
C THR A 341 22.01 -5.84 -9.66
N TRP A 342 22.39 -4.57 -9.76
CA TRP A 342 21.44 -3.47 -9.93
C TRP A 342 20.71 -3.52 -11.27
N GLU A 343 21.37 -4.02 -12.29
CA GLU A 343 20.88 -4.09 -13.67
C GLU A 343 19.85 -5.22 -13.87
N TYR A 344 19.76 -6.16 -12.92
CA TYR A 344 18.84 -7.29 -13.00
C TYR A 344 17.60 -7.05 -12.16
N ASP A 345 16.42 -7.23 -12.74
CA ASP A 345 15.14 -6.82 -12.19
C ASP A 345 14.83 -7.44 -10.81
N LEU A 346 15.27 -8.68 -10.58
CA LEU A 346 14.95 -9.46 -9.38
C LEU A 346 15.20 -8.71 -8.08
N GLY A 347 16.37 -8.04 -7.97
CA GLY A 347 16.75 -7.34 -6.75
C GLY A 347 15.79 -6.22 -6.35
N HIS A 348 15.16 -5.57 -7.32
CA HIS A 348 14.17 -4.51 -7.06
C HIS A 348 12.85 -5.08 -6.52
N TYR A 349 12.38 -6.20 -7.08
CA TYR A 349 11.21 -6.91 -6.57
C TYR A 349 11.45 -7.47 -5.15
N ALA A 350 12.62 -8.07 -4.91
CA ALA A 350 12.98 -8.61 -3.60
C ALA A 350 13.00 -7.52 -2.51
N LYS A 351 13.57 -6.33 -2.78
CA LYS A 351 13.54 -5.19 -1.85
C LYS A 351 12.14 -4.77 -1.49
N ARG A 352 11.22 -4.73 -2.46
CA ARG A 352 9.82 -4.37 -2.20
C ARG A 352 9.12 -5.40 -1.33
N LEU A 353 9.32 -6.71 -1.56
CA LEU A 353 8.78 -7.78 -0.71
C LEU A 353 9.23 -7.64 0.74
N VAL A 354 10.52 -7.40 0.96
CA VAL A 354 11.07 -7.20 2.31
C VAL A 354 10.43 -5.98 2.99
N LEU A 355 10.24 -4.88 2.27
CA LEU A 355 9.65 -3.68 2.84
C LEU A 355 8.15 -3.84 3.15
N ILE A 356 7.40 -4.57 2.31
CA ILE A 356 5.98 -4.86 2.54
C ILE A 356 5.76 -5.54 3.90
N ASP A 357 6.69 -6.37 4.37
CA ASP A 357 6.56 -6.97 5.68
C ASP A 357 6.47 -5.90 6.79
N HIS A 358 7.23 -4.83 6.68
CA HIS A 358 7.27 -3.75 7.68
C HIS A 358 6.19 -2.67 7.50
N GLU A 359 5.33 -2.76 6.49
CA GLU A 359 4.21 -1.82 6.31
C GLU A 359 2.95 -2.32 7.03
N PHE A 360 2.31 -1.46 7.84
CA PHE A 360 1.12 -1.74 8.64
C PHE A 360 1.24 -2.92 9.62
N GLY A 361 2.43 -3.31 10.01
CA GLY A 361 2.74 -4.42 10.90
C GLY A 361 3.53 -5.52 10.22
N ASP A 362 4.52 -6.06 10.94
CA ASP A 362 5.34 -7.17 10.51
C ASP A 362 4.69 -8.55 10.81
N GLU A 363 5.41 -9.62 10.43
CA GLU A 363 4.90 -10.98 10.64
C GLU A 363 4.63 -11.28 12.11
N ASP A 364 5.50 -10.84 13.04
CA ASP A 364 5.36 -11.09 14.47
C ASP A 364 4.16 -10.32 15.06
N PHE A 365 3.97 -9.05 14.70
CA PHE A 365 2.82 -8.26 15.10
C PHE A 365 1.51 -8.91 14.65
N HIS A 366 1.41 -9.32 13.40
CA HIS A 366 0.19 -9.91 12.85
C HIS A 366 -0.07 -11.32 13.39
N LEU A 367 0.96 -12.11 13.71
CA LEU A 367 0.81 -13.39 14.39
C LEU A 367 0.22 -13.21 15.80
N GLN A 368 0.77 -12.27 16.58
CA GLN A 368 0.25 -11.96 17.92
C GLN A 368 -1.18 -11.46 17.87
N LYS A 369 -1.49 -10.59 16.91
CA LYS A 369 -2.85 -10.07 16.70
C LYS A 369 -3.83 -11.20 16.33
N TYR A 370 -3.42 -12.11 15.45
CA TYR A 370 -4.22 -13.27 15.08
C TYR A 370 -4.53 -14.14 16.29
N ILE A 371 -3.52 -14.45 17.12
CA ILE A 371 -3.69 -15.25 18.33
C ILE A 371 -4.65 -14.57 19.33
N ALA A 372 -4.57 -13.25 19.46
CA ALA A 372 -5.42 -12.49 20.37
C ALA A 372 -6.90 -12.42 19.92
N LEU A 373 -7.19 -12.71 18.66
CA LEU A 373 -8.53 -12.71 18.07
C LEU A 373 -9.19 -14.10 18.03
N GLN A 374 -8.48 -15.16 18.45
CA GLN A 374 -9.01 -16.53 18.57
C GLN A 374 -9.58 -16.78 19.96
#